data_65d1347077c3a355c792dab3050bd1fb
#
_entry.id   65d1347077c3a355c792dab3050bd1fb
#
_cell.length_a   1.000
_cell.length_b   1.000
_cell.length_c   1.000
_cell.angle_alpha   90.00
_cell.angle_beta   90.00
_cell.angle_gamma   90.00
#
_symmetry.space_group_name_H-M   'P 1'
#
loop_
_entity.id
_entity.type
_entity.pdbx_description
1 polymer ?
#
loop_
_entity_poly.entity_id
_entity_poly.type
_entity_poly.pdbx_seq_one_letter_code
_entity_poly.pdbx_strand_id
1 'polypeptide(L)'
;MEQYCVITRQNASWDELKNIYILYIRSLLEQSCAVWHSSLTAENSQDLERIQKCALKIIMQDKFKSYEGALEILDLESLSERRERLCLQFARKCLNNDKMKYLFPPNPKIHPMMTRFEESYDVNNAHTTRLQNSPIIYMQRLLNQT
;
A
#
# COMPACT_ATOMS: atom_id res chain seq x y z
N MET A 1 -17.47 -14.19 14.61
CA MET A 1 -16.24 -15.00 14.82
C MET A 1 -16.42 -16.50 14.60
N GLU A 2 -17.61 -17.04 14.73
CA GLU A 2 -17.86 -18.50 14.58
C GLU A 2 -17.81 -19.01 13.13
N GLN A 3 -18.18 -18.22 12.14
CA GLN A 3 -18.18 -18.67 10.73
C GLN A 3 -16.78 -18.90 10.13
N TYR A 4 -15.76 -18.19 10.60
CA TYR A 4 -14.37 -18.42 10.13
C TYR A 4 -13.76 -19.71 10.70
N CYS A 5 -14.26 -20.19 11.83
CA CYS A 5 -13.82 -21.43 12.45
C CYS A 5 -14.29 -22.69 11.68
N VAL A 6 -15.29 -22.56 10.80
CA VAL A 6 -15.84 -23.69 10.03
C VAL A 6 -14.93 -24.05 8.85
N ILE A 7 -14.31 -23.07 8.21
CA ILE A 7 -13.41 -23.31 7.05
C ILE A 7 -12.12 -24.02 7.48
N THR A 8 -11.58 -23.67 8.66
CA THR A 8 -10.37 -24.33 9.20
C THR A 8 -10.61 -25.77 9.65
N ARG A 9 -11.87 -26.16 9.94
CA ARG A 9 -12.22 -27.56 10.29
C ARG A 9 -12.27 -28.50 9.08
N GLN A 10 -12.22 -28.00 7.85
CA GLN A 10 -12.37 -28.80 6.62
C GLN A 10 -11.03 -29.17 5.95
N ASN A 11 -9.91 -29.24 6.69
CA ASN A 11 -8.59 -29.60 6.17
C ASN A 11 -8.11 -28.74 4.97
N ALA A 12 -8.52 -27.47 4.89
CA ALA A 12 -8.03 -26.55 3.87
C ALA A 12 -6.52 -26.34 4.02
N SER A 13 -5.81 -26.38 2.92
CA SER A 13 -4.37 -26.13 2.89
C SER A 13 -4.06 -24.65 3.16
N TRP A 14 -2.83 -24.35 3.60
CA TRP A 14 -2.40 -22.96 3.80
C TRP A 14 -2.52 -22.12 2.52
N ASP A 15 -2.24 -22.72 1.37
CA ASP A 15 -2.33 -22.05 0.08
C ASP A 15 -3.77 -21.68 -0.29
N GLU A 16 -4.72 -22.56 0.01
CA GLU A 16 -6.15 -22.27 -0.19
C GLU A 16 -6.63 -21.14 0.71
N LEU A 17 -6.27 -21.17 1.99
CA LEU A 17 -6.62 -20.11 2.96
C LEU A 17 -5.92 -18.78 2.62
N LYS A 18 -4.64 -18.83 2.18
CA LYS A 18 -3.90 -17.67 1.67
C LYS A 18 -4.62 -17.06 0.46
N ASN A 19 -5.05 -17.89 -0.50
CA ASN A 19 -5.76 -17.41 -1.68
C ASN A 19 -7.11 -16.77 -1.32
N ILE A 20 -7.85 -17.36 -0.39
CA ILE A 20 -9.09 -16.75 0.14
C ILE A 20 -8.79 -15.39 0.76
N TYR A 21 -7.75 -15.29 1.60
CA TYR A 21 -7.33 -14.02 2.18
C TYR A 21 -7.00 -12.98 1.09
N ILE A 22 -6.19 -13.35 0.10
CA ILE A 22 -5.75 -12.45 -0.98
C ILE A 22 -6.93 -11.95 -1.80
N LEU A 23 -7.84 -12.84 -2.19
CA LEU A 23 -8.92 -12.54 -3.11
C LEU A 23 -10.06 -11.77 -2.44
N TYR A 24 -10.40 -12.09 -1.20
CA TYR A 24 -11.60 -11.53 -0.55
C TYR A 24 -11.27 -10.47 0.50
N ILE A 25 -10.29 -10.70 1.35
CA ILE A 25 -10.01 -9.78 2.47
C ILE A 25 -9.05 -8.69 2.02
N ARG A 26 -7.87 -9.07 1.49
CA ARG A 26 -6.84 -8.11 1.11
C ARG A 26 -7.31 -7.19 -0.01
N SER A 27 -8.05 -7.70 -0.99
CA SER A 27 -8.61 -6.90 -2.08
C SER A 27 -9.51 -5.76 -1.57
N LEU A 28 -10.32 -6.00 -0.54
CA LEU A 28 -11.13 -4.97 0.10
C LEU A 28 -10.27 -3.94 0.84
N LEU A 29 -9.23 -4.40 1.55
CA LEU A 29 -8.31 -3.53 2.29
C LEU A 29 -7.42 -2.66 1.39
N GLU A 30 -7.28 -3.02 0.12
CA GLU A 30 -6.50 -2.30 -0.88
C GLU A 30 -7.36 -1.45 -1.82
N GLN A 31 -8.68 -1.63 -1.80
CA GLN A 31 -9.57 -0.95 -2.74
C GLN A 31 -9.37 0.56 -2.69
N SER A 32 -9.06 1.15 -3.85
CA SER A 32 -8.85 2.60 -4.00
C SER A 32 -7.79 3.20 -3.05
N CYS A 33 -6.82 2.41 -2.57
CA CYS A 33 -5.81 2.86 -1.60
C CYS A 33 -5.02 4.08 -2.07
N ALA A 34 -4.82 4.27 -3.37
CA ALA A 34 -4.18 5.45 -3.94
C ALA A 34 -4.89 6.77 -3.58
N VAL A 35 -6.20 6.72 -3.23
CA VAL A 35 -6.97 7.90 -2.86
C VAL A 35 -6.88 8.22 -1.36
N TRP A 36 -6.83 7.21 -0.50
CA TRP A 36 -6.97 7.41 0.94
C TRP A 36 -5.72 7.08 1.76
N HIS A 37 -4.74 6.35 1.21
CA HIS A 37 -3.55 5.90 1.95
C HIS A 37 -2.77 7.05 2.60
N SER A 38 -2.55 8.15 1.87
CA SER A 38 -1.82 9.32 2.38
C SER A 38 -2.52 10.06 3.52
N SER A 39 -3.83 9.85 3.69
CA SER A 39 -4.64 10.49 4.72
C SER A 39 -4.82 9.62 5.97
N LEU A 40 -4.29 8.40 5.99
CA LEU A 40 -4.37 7.51 7.14
C LEU A 40 -3.60 8.07 8.33
N THR A 41 -4.21 7.97 9.50
CA THR A 41 -3.49 8.12 10.77
C THR A 41 -2.64 6.88 11.04
N ALA A 42 -1.63 7.02 11.91
CA ALA A 42 -0.83 5.87 12.35
C ALA A 42 -1.70 4.78 12.99
N GLU A 43 -2.72 5.18 13.76
CA GLU A 43 -3.68 4.27 14.40
C GLU A 43 -4.47 3.48 13.36
N ASN A 44 -5.09 4.17 12.39
CA ASN A 44 -5.85 3.49 11.33
C ASN A 44 -4.97 2.55 10.50
N SER A 45 -3.71 2.93 10.24
CA SER A 45 -2.76 2.06 9.54
C SER A 45 -2.45 0.80 10.36
N GLN A 46 -2.28 0.92 11.68
CA GLN A 46 -2.08 -0.22 12.57
C GLN A 46 -3.32 -1.12 12.64
N ASP A 47 -4.51 -0.56 12.61
CA ASP A 47 -5.75 -1.36 12.61
C ASP A 47 -5.87 -2.21 11.35
N LEU A 48 -5.49 -1.69 10.19
CA LEU A 48 -5.42 -2.46 8.96
C LEU A 48 -4.39 -3.60 9.06
N GLU A 49 -3.20 -3.33 9.61
CA GLU A 49 -2.19 -4.37 9.85
C GLU A 49 -2.68 -5.44 10.85
N ARG A 50 -3.47 -5.05 11.86
CA ARG A 50 -4.08 -6.01 12.80
C ARG A 50 -5.02 -6.99 12.09
N ILE A 51 -5.78 -6.52 11.09
CA ILE A 51 -6.66 -7.40 10.29
C ILE A 51 -5.82 -8.44 9.54
N GLN A 52 -4.73 -8.04 8.88
CA GLN A 52 -3.81 -8.97 8.23
C GLN A 52 -3.22 -9.95 9.24
N LYS A 53 -2.73 -9.46 10.37
CA LYS A 53 -2.17 -10.31 11.44
C LYS A 53 -3.18 -11.35 11.94
N CYS A 54 -4.46 -10.98 12.09
CA CYS A 54 -5.52 -11.93 12.46
C CYS A 54 -5.73 -12.98 11.36
N ALA A 55 -5.76 -12.59 10.09
CA ALA A 55 -5.88 -13.52 8.98
C ALA A 55 -4.72 -14.51 8.93
N LEU A 56 -3.47 -14.04 9.11
CA LEU A 56 -2.28 -14.91 9.14
C LEU A 56 -2.31 -15.89 10.31
N LYS A 57 -2.82 -15.46 11.49
CA LYS A 57 -3.02 -16.38 12.61
C LYS A 57 -4.04 -17.49 12.30
N ILE A 58 -5.11 -17.16 11.57
CA ILE A 58 -6.10 -18.16 11.17
C ILE A 58 -5.51 -19.14 10.14
N ILE A 59 -4.71 -18.66 9.19
CA ILE A 59 -4.06 -19.50 8.16
C ILE A 59 -3.06 -20.45 8.79
N MET A 60 -2.16 -19.93 9.66
CA MET A 60 -1.03 -20.70 10.20
C MET A 60 -1.36 -21.46 11.47
N GLN A 61 -2.44 -21.09 12.16
CA GLN A 61 -2.88 -21.73 13.42
C GLN A 61 -1.73 -21.86 14.45
N ASP A 62 -1.43 -23.07 14.90
CA ASP A 62 -0.39 -23.37 15.91
C ASP A 62 1.04 -23.03 15.45
N LYS A 63 1.27 -22.88 14.13
CA LYS A 63 2.58 -22.53 13.59
C LYS A 63 2.85 -21.02 13.54
N PHE A 64 1.87 -20.19 13.88
CA PHE A 64 2.03 -18.74 13.96
C PHE A 64 2.92 -18.39 15.18
N LYS A 65 4.11 -17.84 14.92
CA LYS A 65 5.05 -17.38 15.97
C LYS A 65 5.12 -15.86 16.05
N SER A 66 5.36 -15.22 14.92
CA SER A 66 5.45 -13.76 14.81
C SER A 66 4.79 -13.29 13.54
N TYR A 67 4.47 -11.98 13.46
CA TYR A 67 3.86 -11.39 12.25
C TYR A 67 4.84 -11.40 11.09
N GLU A 68 6.06 -10.97 11.33
CA GLU A 68 7.12 -10.88 10.34
C GLU A 68 7.48 -12.27 9.78
N GLY A 69 7.66 -13.26 10.65
CA GLY A 69 7.90 -14.64 10.20
C GLY A 69 6.74 -15.26 9.43
N ALA A 70 5.50 -14.87 9.75
CA ALA A 70 4.33 -15.31 9.00
C ALA A 70 4.28 -14.69 7.60
N LEU A 71 4.67 -13.43 7.45
CA LEU A 71 4.79 -12.76 6.15
C LEU A 71 5.84 -13.46 5.26
N GLU A 72 7.02 -13.76 5.82
CA GLU A 72 8.08 -14.48 5.10
C GLU A 72 7.63 -15.87 4.64
N ILE A 73 7.07 -16.68 5.56
CA ILE A 73 6.66 -18.05 5.24
C ILE A 73 5.57 -18.10 4.18
N LEU A 74 4.64 -17.13 4.22
CA LEU A 74 3.54 -17.05 3.27
C LEU A 74 3.87 -16.23 2.02
N ASP A 75 5.09 -15.69 1.92
CA ASP A 75 5.50 -14.81 0.83
C ASP A 75 4.50 -13.65 0.62
N LEU A 76 4.29 -12.89 1.69
CA LEU A 76 3.37 -11.75 1.71
C LEU A 76 4.09 -10.51 2.21
N GLU A 77 3.75 -9.36 1.66
CA GLU A 77 4.18 -8.05 2.12
C GLU A 77 3.26 -7.54 3.24
N SER A 78 3.75 -6.59 4.05
CA SER A 78 2.89 -5.82 4.93
C SER A 78 1.87 -5.00 4.11
N LEU A 79 0.70 -4.73 4.68
CA LEU A 79 -0.30 -3.91 3.97
C LEU A 79 0.19 -2.48 3.73
N SER A 80 1.06 -1.96 4.60
CA SER A 80 1.63 -0.62 4.45
C SER A 80 2.54 -0.53 3.22
N GLU A 81 3.54 -1.40 3.12
CA GLU A 81 4.46 -1.48 1.98
C GLU A 81 3.71 -1.72 0.67
N ARG A 82 2.74 -2.62 0.72
CA ARG A 82 1.94 -2.93 -0.46
C ARG A 82 1.09 -1.76 -0.93
N ARG A 83 0.44 -1.02 -0.02
CA ARG A 83 -0.35 0.19 -0.35
C ARG A 83 0.55 1.27 -0.96
N GLU A 84 1.74 1.49 -0.40
CA GLU A 84 2.72 2.42 -0.96
C GLU A 84 3.11 2.05 -2.39
N ARG A 85 3.42 0.78 -2.63
CA ARG A 85 3.73 0.24 -3.96
C ARG A 85 2.55 0.42 -4.94
N LEU A 86 1.31 0.21 -4.49
CA LEU A 86 0.12 0.44 -5.31
C LEU A 86 -0.08 1.93 -5.65
N CYS A 87 0.19 2.82 -4.71
CA CYS A 87 0.18 4.28 -4.95
C CYS A 87 1.21 4.67 -6.02
N LEU A 88 2.43 4.13 -5.92
CA LEU A 88 3.48 4.37 -6.91
C LEU A 88 3.12 3.83 -8.30
N GLN A 89 2.56 2.62 -8.36
CA GLN A 89 2.08 2.03 -9.62
C GLN A 89 0.96 2.87 -10.24
N PHE A 90 0.04 3.39 -9.41
CA PHE A 90 -1.02 4.29 -9.88
C PHE A 90 -0.45 5.60 -10.43
N ALA A 91 0.50 6.22 -9.72
CA ALA A 91 1.19 7.42 -10.19
C ALA A 91 1.86 7.21 -11.56
N ARG A 92 2.58 6.10 -11.73
CA ARG A 92 3.21 5.73 -13.01
C ARG A 92 2.18 5.52 -14.14
N LYS A 93 1.02 4.93 -13.82
CA LYS A 93 -0.08 4.82 -14.80
C LYS A 93 -0.66 6.19 -15.18
N CYS A 94 -0.75 7.12 -14.24
CA CYS A 94 -1.18 8.49 -14.52
C CYS A 94 -0.22 9.22 -15.44
N LEU A 95 1.10 9.06 -15.24
CA LEU A 95 2.13 9.63 -16.12
C LEU A 95 2.01 9.15 -17.58
N ASN A 96 1.65 7.90 -17.76
CA ASN A 96 1.45 7.30 -19.09
C ASN A 96 0.09 7.63 -19.72
N ASN A 97 -0.78 8.37 -19.02
CA ASN A 97 -2.10 8.75 -19.50
C ASN A 97 -2.14 10.24 -19.82
N ASP A 98 -2.38 10.59 -21.09
CA ASP A 98 -2.40 11.99 -21.55
C ASP A 98 -3.42 12.88 -20.82
N LYS A 99 -4.52 12.29 -20.33
CA LYS A 99 -5.56 13.01 -19.58
C LYS A 99 -5.17 13.25 -18.11
N MET A 100 -4.19 12.52 -17.57
CA MET A 100 -3.86 12.55 -16.14
C MET A 100 -2.44 13.01 -15.85
N LYS A 101 -1.56 13.04 -16.85
CA LYS A 101 -0.16 13.45 -16.68
C LYS A 101 0.03 14.88 -16.14
N TYR A 102 -0.95 15.76 -16.31
CA TYR A 102 -0.92 17.13 -15.76
C TYR A 102 -0.89 17.16 -14.22
N LEU A 103 -1.28 16.06 -13.55
CA LEU A 103 -1.22 15.95 -12.09
C LEU A 103 0.22 15.84 -11.57
N PHE A 104 1.16 15.50 -12.44
CA PHE A 104 2.56 15.28 -12.14
C PHE A 104 3.44 16.13 -13.07
N PRO A 105 3.39 17.48 -12.94
CA PRO A 105 4.20 18.34 -13.79
C PRO A 105 5.69 18.11 -13.53
N PRO A 106 6.52 18.11 -14.58
CA PRO A 106 7.97 18.05 -14.43
C PRO A 106 8.47 19.30 -13.72
N ASN A 107 9.53 19.17 -12.92
CA ASN A 107 10.12 20.30 -12.21
C ASN A 107 10.74 21.30 -13.21
N PRO A 108 10.26 22.55 -13.30
CA PRO A 108 10.78 23.52 -14.25
C PRO A 108 12.20 24.01 -13.92
N LYS A 109 12.72 23.70 -12.71
CA LYS A 109 14.04 24.11 -12.23
C LYS A 109 15.15 23.10 -12.53
N ILE A 110 14.87 22.02 -13.26
CA ILE A 110 15.89 21.06 -13.65
C ILE A 110 16.87 21.74 -14.59
N HIS A 111 18.08 22.05 -14.09
CA HIS A 111 19.18 22.56 -14.88
C HIS A 111 19.82 21.43 -15.73
N PRO A 112 20.43 21.74 -16.92
CA PRO A 112 21.09 20.72 -17.73
C PRO A 112 22.28 20.01 -17.04
N MET A 113 22.82 20.58 -15.97
CA MET A 113 23.73 19.89 -15.03
C MET A 113 22.92 19.29 -13.88
N MET A 114 22.41 18.08 -14.08
CA MET A 114 21.72 17.33 -13.04
C MET A 114 22.63 17.07 -11.84
N THR A 115 22.34 17.72 -10.72
CA THR A 115 22.89 17.30 -9.43
C THR A 115 22.07 16.09 -8.92
N ARG A 116 22.72 15.18 -8.21
CA ARG A 116 22.12 13.88 -7.72
C ARG A 116 20.88 14.03 -6.83
N PHE A 117 20.39 15.24 -6.56
CA PHE A 117 19.33 15.56 -5.60
C PHE A 117 18.22 16.45 -6.19
N GLU A 118 18.14 16.58 -7.53
CA GLU A 118 17.04 17.36 -8.11
C GLU A 118 15.78 16.52 -8.23
N GLU A 119 14.71 16.99 -7.59
CA GLU A 119 13.37 16.39 -7.69
C GLU A 119 12.89 16.47 -9.14
N SER A 120 12.58 15.32 -9.73
CA SER A 120 12.14 15.21 -11.14
C SER A 120 10.75 15.80 -11.37
N TYR A 121 9.91 15.81 -10.34
CA TYR A 121 8.55 16.32 -10.37
C TYR A 121 8.40 17.49 -9.40
N ASP A 122 7.63 18.51 -9.84
CA ASP A 122 7.33 19.67 -8.99
C ASP A 122 6.32 19.27 -7.92
N VAL A 123 6.73 19.37 -6.65
CA VAL A 123 5.84 19.11 -5.52
C VAL A 123 5.18 20.42 -5.11
N ASN A 124 3.87 20.52 -5.29
CA ASN A 124 3.11 21.69 -4.91
C ASN A 124 3.33 22.07 -3.44
N ASN A 125 3.69 23.32 -3.18
CA ASN A 125 3.84 23.84 -1.84
C ASN A 125 2.48 23.84 -1.12
N ALA A 126 2.35 22.99 -0.14
CA ALA A 126 1.13 22.83 0.64
C ALA A 126 1.25 23.56 1.97
N HIS A 127 0.41 24.58 2.17
CA HIS A 127 0.41 25.39 3.39
C HIS A 127 -0.40 24.78 4.54
N THR A 128 -1.18 23.72 4.28
CA THR A 128 -1.98 23.04 5.30
C THR A 128 -1.63 21.56 5.37
N THR A 129 -1.70 20.97 6.58
CA THR A 129 -1.47 19.53 6.80
C THR A 129 -2.38 18.65 5.93
N ARG A 130 -3.63 19.07 5.76
CA ARG A 130 -4.60 18.36 4.90
C ARG A 130 -4.15 18.33 3.45
N LEU A 131 -3.62 19.42 2.93
CA LEU A 131 -3.12 19.49 1.55
C LEU A 131 -1.82 18.70 1.40
N GLN A 132 -0.92 18.77 2.41
CA GLN A 132 0.33 17.99 2.44
C GLN A 132 0.08 16.48 2.36
N ASN A 133 -1.01 16.02 2.95
CA ASN A 133 -1.44 14.62 2.94
C ASN A 133 -2.38 14.29 1.77
N SER A 134 -2.53 15.19 0.78
CA SER A 134 -3.33 14.88 -0.39
C SER A 134 -2.66 13.76 -1.22
N PRO A 135 -3.45 12.89 -1.85
CA PRO A 135 -2.94 11.75 -2.60
C PRO A 135 -1.94 12.15 -3.69
N ILE A 136 -2.20 13.25 -4.39
CA ILE A 136 -1.34 13.72 -5.50
C ILE A 136 0.03 14.14 -4.98
N ILE A 137 0.08 14.99 -3.93
CA ILE A 137 1.36 15.44 -3.34
C ILE A 137 2.14 14.26 -2.76
N TYR A 138 1.45 13.33 -2.11
CA TYR A 138 2.08 12.11 -1.60
C TYR A 138 2.74 11.31 -2.73
N MET A 139 2.01 11.07 -3.83
CA MET A 139 2.53 10.34 -4.99
C MET A 139 3.65 11.08 -5.73
N GLN A 140 3.62 12.42 -5.80
CA GLN A 140 4.72 13.23 -6.33
C GLN A 140 6.01 13.01 -5.51
N ARG A 141 5.90 12.99 -4.18
CA ARG A 141 7.03 12.69 -3.30
C ARG A 141 7.57 11.28 -3.50
N LEU A 142 6.69 10.29 -3.62
CA LEU A 142 7.10 8.91 -3.90
C LEU A 142 7.84 8.77 -5.23
N LEU A 143 7.39 9.46 -6.27
CA LEU A 143 8.05 9.46 -7.58
C LEU A 143 9.45 10.09 -7.54
N ASN A 144 9.68 11.07 -6.66
CA ASN A 144 10.99 11.70 -6.48
C ASN A 144 11.97 10.85 -5.64
N GLN A 145 11.48 9.84 -4.92
CA GLN A 145 12.30 8.93 -4.11
C GLN A 145 12.74 7.68 -4.88
N THR A 146 12.15 7.42 -6.04
CA THR A 146 12.42 6.23 -6.88
C THR A 146 13.18 6.56 -8.14
#